data_edcd2190f49666f46f48af8f797a8d77
#
_entry.id   edcd2190f49666f46f48af8f797a8d77
#
_cell.length_a   1.000
_cell.length_b   1.000
_cell.length_c   1.000
_cell.angle_alpha   90.00
_cell.angle_beta   90.00
_cell.angle_gamma   90.00
#
_symmetry.space_group_name_H-M   'P 1'
#
loop_
_entity.id
_entity.type
_entity.pdbx_description
1 polymer ?
#
loop_
_entity_poly.entity_id
_entity_poly.type
_entity_poly.pdbx_seq_one_letter_code
_entity_poly.pdbx_strand_id
1 'polypeptide(L)'
;DAIISTLKKHGIKGGFFFTGEFYELYPDVVKRLLDEGHFVGSHSYGHLLYMPWEDRDSLLVTREEFENDMMKSYETLHKASIEYKDAPVYIPPYEYYNKEISAWAKNMGIQVINYTPGTMSNADYTTPDMGQKYRSSKFIYDKIMEVEKKEGLNGHLMLMHFGTDDRRTDKFYNGYLDKMIKTLKRKGYTFVP
;
A
#
# COMPACT_ATOMS: atom_id res chain seq x y z
N ASP A 1 4.99 14.20 4.71
CA ASP A 1 4.93 14.26 6.18
C ASP A 1 3.51 14.27 6.77
N ALA A 2 2.53 14.73 6.01
CA ALA A 2 1.14 14.83 6.45
C ALA A 2 0.52 13.48 6.89
N ILE A 3 0.89 12.38 6.24
CA ILE A 3 0.41 11.02 6.57
C ILE A 3 0.92 10.62 7.95
N ILE A 4 2.24 10.63 8.15
CA ILE A 4 2.88 10.22 9.40
C ILE A 4 2.38 11.09 10.56
N SER A 5 2.32 12.41 10.37
CA SER A 5 1.83 13.34 11.38
C SER A 5 0.35 13.09 11.75
N THR A 6 -0.49 12.75 10.75
CA THR A 6 -1.90 12.43 11.00
C THR A 6 -2.03 11.12 11.78
N LEU A 7 -1.30 10.07 11.40
CA LEU A 7 -1.32 8.80 12.12
C LEU A 7 -0.85 8.96 13.57
N LYS A 8 0.25 9.70 13.78
CA LYS A 8 0.78 10.02 15.10
C LYS A 8 -0.23 10.76 15.97
N LYS A 9 -0.89 11.80 15.43
CA LYS A 9 -1.95 12.55 16.11
C LYS A 9 -3.08 11.65 16.62
N HIS A 10 -3.37 10.58 15.91
CA HIS A 10 -4.43 9.64 16.26
C HIS A 10 -3.94 8.41 17.03
N GLY A 11 -2.64 8.28 17.30
CA GLY A 11 -2.05 7.11 17.95
C GLY A 11 -2.20 5.83 17.13
N ILE A 12 -2.20 5.93 15.79
CA ILE A 12 -2.36 4.81 14.87
C ILE A 12 -1.00 4.39 14.35
N LYS A 13 -0.77 3.08 14.30
CA LYS A 13 0.33 2.47 13.54
C LYS A 13 -0.22 1.92 12.24
N GLY A 14 0.45 2.19 11.14
CA GLY A 14 0.08 1.70 9.80
C GLY A 14 1.12 0.72 9.26
N GLY A 15 0.74 -0.03 8.22
CA GLY A 15 1.66 -0.79 7.39
C GLY A 15 2.09 0.04 6.18
N PHE A 16 3.39 0.13 5.94
CA PHE A 16 3.98 0.85 4.82
C PHE A 16 4.76 -0.14 3.95
N PHE A 17 4.42 -0.19 2.69
CA PHE A 17 5.02 -1.10 1.72
C PHE A 17 5.63 -0.25 0.60
N PHE A 18 6.96 -0.26 0.54
CA PHE A 18 7.70 0.54 -0.42
C PHE A 18 8.51 -0.33 -1.36
N THR A 19 8.82 0.22 -2.52
CA THR A 19 9.77 -0.38 -3.45
C THR A 19 11.18 -0.34 -2.89
N GLY A 20 12.05 -1.28 -3.32
CA GLY A 20 13.46 -1.24 -2.93
C GLY A 20 14.14 0.06 -3.31
N GLU A 21 13.78 0.63 -4.46
CA GLU A 21 14.26 1.94 -4.89
C GLU A 21 13.88 3.07 -3.91
N PHE A 22 12.68 3.04 -3.34
CA PHE A 22 12.26 4.01 -2.34
C PHE A 22 13.11 3.91 -1.07
N TYR A 23 13.43 2.69 -0.62
CA TYR A 23 14.30 2.48 0.54
C TYR A 23 15.69 3.10 0.35
N GLU A 24 16.24 2.98 -0.87
CA GLU A 24 17.55 3.54 -1.20
C GLU A 24 17.52 5.07 -1.29
N LEU A 25 16.44 5.64 -1.81
CA LEU A 25 16.30 7.09 -2.01
C LEU A 25 15.90 7.85 -0.74
N TYR A 26 15.14 7.20 0.16
CA TYR A 26 14.54 7.87 1.33
C TYR A 26 14.79 7.15 2.65
N PRO A 27 16.05 6.78 2.99
CA PRO A 27 16.36 6.03 4.20
C PRO A 27 15.92 6.72 5.49
N ASP A 28 15.96 8.06 5.54
CA ASP A 28 15.52 8.83 6.72
C ASP A 28 14.00 8.73 6.95
N VAL A 29 13.21 8.64 5.89
CA VAL A 29 11.76 8.44 6.00
C VAL A 29 11.48 7.05 6.55
N VAL A 30 12.16 6.03 6.03
CA VAL A 30 12.03 4.64 6.50
C VAL A 30 12.41 4.54 7.97
N LYS A 31 13.57 5.11 8.33
CA LYS A 31 14.02 5.14 9.74
C LYS A 31 13.00 5.78 10.65
N ARG A 32 12.42 6.92 10.26
CA ARG A 32 11.39 7.60 11.03
C ARG A 32 10.15 6.73 11.23
N LEU A 33 9.70 6.02 10.20
CA LEU A 33 8.55 5.11 10.29
C LEU A 33 8.82 3.98 11.30
N LEU A 34 10.00 3.40 11.27
CA LEU A 34 10.42 2.37 12.21
C LEU A 34 10.51 2.90 13.65
N ASP A 35 11.15 4.06 13.85
CA ASP A 35 11.27 4.72 15.15
C ASP A 35 9.90 5.09 15.74
N GLU A 36 8.94 5.42 14.91
CA GLU A 36 7.55 5.69 15.30
C GLU A 36 6.72 4.39 15.47
N GLY A 37 7.29 3.20 15.23
CA GLY A 37 6.68 1.89 15.48
C GLY A 37 5.64 1.49 14.43
N HIS A 38 5.78 1.96 13.20
CA HIS A 38 5.00 1.48 12.06
C HIS A 38 5.56 0.15 11.53
N PHE A 39 4.69 -0.65 10.92
CA PHE A 39 5.13 -1.80 10.14
C PHE A 39 5.67 -1.30 8.78
N VAL A 40 6.80 -1.85 8.34
CA VAL A 40 7.41 -1.51 7.05
C VAL A 40 7.74 -2.80 6.32
N GLY A 41 7.29 -2.93 5.07
CA GLY A 41 7.38 -4.16 4.28
C GLY A 41 7.67 -3.91 2.80
N SER A 42 7.73 -4.99 2.02
CA SER A 42 8.10 -4.96 0.60
C SER A 42 6.93 -4.62 -0.32
N HIS A 43 7.22 -3.78 -1.34
CA HIS A 43 6.40 -3.58 -2.54
C HIS A 43 7.21 -3.96 -3.80
N SER A 44 8.01 -5.04 -3.74
CA SER A 44 9.05 -5.44 -4.68
C SER A 44 10.24 -4.46 -4.72
N TYR A 45 11.25 -4.70 -5.57
CA TYR A 45 12.33 -3.75 -5.74
C TYR A 45 12.00 -2.71 -6.82
N GLY A 46 11.76 -3.16 -8.05
CA GLY A 46 11.63 -2.31 -9.23
C GLY A 46 10.19 -2.09 -9.71
N HIS A 47 9.19 -2.49 -8.94
CA HIS A 47 7.77 -2.29 -9.29
C HIS A 47 7.38 -2.87 -10.66
N LEU A 48 7.83 -4.09 -10.96
CA LEU A 48 7.60 -4.76 -12.24
C LEU A 48 6.11 -5.06 -12.46
N LEU A 49 5.62 -4.85 -13.67
CA LEU A 49 4.32 -5.37 -14.09
C LEU A 49 4.47 -6.86 -14.42
N TYR A 50 3.83 -7.72 -13.65
CA TYR A 50 4.00 -9.18 -13.78
C TYR A 50 3.18 -9.79 -14.92
N MET A 51 2.02 -9.23 -15.25
CA MET A 51 1.12 -9.71 -16.29
C MET A 51 0.59 -8.58 -17.15
N PRO A 52 0.25 -8.83 -18.43
CA PRO A 52 -0.50 -7.87 -19.23
C PRO A 52 -1.84 -7.53 -18.58
N TRP A 53 -2.32 -6.31 -18.78
CA TRP A 53 -3.61 -5.90 -18.23
C TRP A 53 -4.81 -6.67 -18.84
N GLU A 54 -4.64 -7.09 -20.10
CA GLU A 54 -5.66 -7.77 -20.89
C GLU A 54 -5.70 -9.29 -20.67
N ASP A 55 -4.60 -9.86 -20.15
CA ASP A 55 -4.46 -11.31 -19.95
C ASP A 55 -3.72 -11.62 -18.65
N ARG A 56 -4.49 -11.96 -17.63
CA ARG A 56 -3.98 -12.27 -16.30
C ARG A 56 -3.26 -13.62 -16.21
N ASP A 57 -3.52 -14.50 -17.17
CA ASP A 57 -2.93 -15.84 -17.18
C ASP A 57 -1.55 -15.88 -17.86
N SER A 58 -1.21 -14.86 -18.66
CA SER A 58 0.12 -14.67 -19.23
C SER A 58 1.06 -13.98 -18.24
N LEU A 59 2.37 -14.20 -18.42
CA LEU A 59 3.42 -13.57 -17.63
C LEU A 59 4.30 -12.68 -18.49
N LEU A 60 4.66 -11.51 -17.96
CA LEU A 60 5.65 -10.59 -18.52
C LEU A 60 7.03 -10.76 -17.88
N VAL A 61 7.11 -11.56 -16.84
CA VAL A 61 8.34 -11.84 -16.11
C VAL A 61 8.56 -13.35 -16.01
N THR A 62 9.79 -13.76 -16.02
CA THR A 62 10.18 -15.13 -15.67
C THR A 62 10.20 -15.29 -14.14
N ARG A 63 10.20 -16.53 -13.68
CA ARG A 63 10.37 -16.83 -12.26
C ARG A 63 11.68 -16.28 -11.71
N GLU A 64 12.77 -16.41 -12.47
CA GLU A 64 14.08 -15.90 -12.08
C GLU A 64 14.07 -14.36 -11.92
N GLU A 65 13.46 -13.64 -12.85
CA GLU A 65 13.33 -12.17 -12.75
C GLU A 65 12.52 -11.76 -11.52
N PHE A 66 11.40 -12.44 -11.24
CA PHE A 66 10.61 -12.22 -10.04
C PHE A 66 11.41 -12.47 -8.76
N GLU A 67 12.06 -13.65 -8.66
CA GLU A 67 12.84 -14.02 -7.48
C GLU A 67 14.02 -13.07 -7.24
N ASN A 68 14.72 -12.66 -8.31
CA ASN A 68 15.81 -11.69 -8.23
C ASN A 68 15.34 -10.31 -7.76
N ASP A 69 14.22 -9.82 -8.27
CA ASP A 69 13.62 -8.55 -7.85
C ASP A 69 13.21 -8.60 -6.37
N MET A 70 12.60 -9.69 -5.94
CA MET A 70 12.23 -9.88 -4.53
C MET A 70 13.44 -10.02 -3.61
N MET A 71 14.47 -10.78 -3.98
CA MET A 71 15.71 -10.88 -3.20
C MET A 71 16.35 -9.50 -3.04
N LYS A 72 16.45 -8.73 -4.11
CA LYS A 72 16.99 -7.37 -4.07
C LYS A 72 16.16 -6.44 -3.17
N SER A 73 14.82 -6.57 -3.20
CA SER A 73 13.95 -5.84 -2.28
C SER A 73 14.28 -6.17 -0.82
N TYR A 74 14.40 -7.44 -0.47
CA TYR A 74 14.74 -7.86 0.91
C TYR A 74 16.15 -7.48 1.34
N GLU A 75 17.10 -7.40 0.40
CA GLU A 75 18.43 -6.82 0.69
C GLU A 75 18.33 -5.35 1.09
N THR A 76 17.46 -4.56 0.45
CA THR A 76 17.25 -3.16 0.83
C THR A 76 16.52 -3.03 2.18
N LEU A 77 15.56 -3.91 2.47
CA LEU A 77 14.94 -3.97 3.79
C LEU A 77 15.99 -4.29 4.88
N HIS A 78 16.85 -5.28 4.64
CA HIS A 78 17.91 -5.64 5.58
C HIS A 78 18.86 -4.46 5.86
N LYS A 79 19.27 -3.71 4.82
CA LYS A 79 20.05 -2.48 5.00
C LYS A 79 19.35 -1.43 5.86
N ALA A 80 18.01 -1.40 5.83
CA ALA A 80 17.17 -0.56 6.68
C ALA A 80 16.88 -1.18 8.06
N SER A 81 17.57 -2.27 8.44
CA SER A 81 17.42 -3.00 9.71
C SER A 81 16.07 -3.72 9.86
N ILE A 82 15.48 -4.12 8.75
CA ILE A 82 14.26 -4.94 8.72
C ILE A 82 14.66 -6.35 8.30
N GLU A 83 14.59 -7.30 9.22
CA GLU A 83 14.91 -8.68 8.92
C GLU A 83 13.77 -9.37 8.17
N TYR A 84 14.11 -10.30 7.29
CA TYR A 84 13.13 -11.08 6.53
C TYR A 84 12.03 -11.69 7.41
N LYS A 85 12.39 -12.27 8.55
CA LYS A 85 11.44 -12.91 9.48
C LYS A 85 10.44 -11.94 10.10
N ASP A 86 10.76 -10.63 10.13
CA ASP A 86 9.94 -9.60 10.75
C ASP A 86 8.94 -8.98 9.75
N ALA A 87 9.19 -9.17 8.43
CA ALA A 87 8.33 -8.68 7.36
C ALA A 87 8.18 -9.70 6.22
N PRO A 88 7.73 -10.94 6.48
CA PRO A 88 7.61 -11.98 5.44
C PRO A 88 6.35 -11.79 4.57
N VAL A 89 5.98 -10.56 4.32
CA VAL A 89 4.78 -10.18 3.57
C VAL A 89 5.10 -9.10 2.55
N TYR A 90 4.43 -9.12 1.40
CA TYR A 90 4.54 -8.02 0.44
C TYR A 90 3.20 -7.71 -0.23
N ILE A 91 3.06 -6.48 -0.71
CA ILE A 91 2.00 -6.07 -1.62
C ILE A 91 2.57 -6.11 -3.03
N PRO A 92 1.95 -6.84 -3.98
CA PRO A 92 2.42 -6.87 -5.36
C PRO A 92 2.31 -5.50 -6.04
N PRO A 93 3.24 -5.15 -6.93
CA PRO A 93 3.11 -3.98 -7.80
C PRO A 93 1.73 -3.93 -8.47
N TYR A 94 1.14 -2.72 -8.51
CA TYR A 94 -0.21 -2.47 -9.03
C TYR A 94 -1.32 -3.27 -8.34
N GLU A 95 -1.06 -3.90 -7.18
CA GLU A 95 -1.97 -4.82 -6.48
C GLU A 95 -2.47 -5.95 -7.41
N TYR A 96 -1.70 -6.21 -8.47
CA TYR A 96 -2.06 -7.09 -9.58
C TYR A 96 -1.12 -8.30 -9.65
N TYR A 97 -1.68 -9.50 -9.47
CA TYR A 97 -0.95 -10.77 -9.44
C TYR A 97 -1.88 -11.92 -9.82
N ASN A 98 -1.30 -13.05 -10.20
CA ASN A 98 -2.00 -14.29 -10.49
C ASN A 98 -1.60 -15.42 -9.53
N LYS A 99 -2.10 -16.63 -9.79
CA LYS A 99 -1.81 -17.80 -8.96
C LYS A 99 -0.33 -18.18 -9.00
N GLU A 100 0.32 -17.97 -10.14
CA GLU A 100 1.73 -18.34 -10.36
C GLU A 100 2.66 -17.42 -9.58
N ILE A 101 2.46 -16.11 -9.66
CA ILE A 101 3.19 -15.12 -8.84
C ILE A 101 3.01 -15.41 -7.34
N SER A 102 1.77 -15.71 -6.92
CA SER A 102 1.49 -16.07 -5.54
C SER A 102 2.21 -17.36 -5.11
N ALA A 103 2.30 -18.36 -6.00
CA ALA A 103 3.03 -19.59 -5.72
C ALA A 103 4.55 -19.36 -5.62
N TRP A 104 5.13 -18.53 -6.49
CA TRP A 104 6.56 -18.18 -6.43
C TRP A 104 6.89 -17.43 -5.12
N ALA A 105 6.09 -16.44 -4.76
CA ALA A 105 6.25 -15.75 -3.47
C ALA A 105 6.18 -16.72 -2.28
N LYS A 106 5.18 -17.62 -2.27
CA LYS A 106 5.04 -18.65 -1.24
C LYS A 106 6.25 -19.58 -1.15
N ASN A 107 6.83 -19.97 -2.29
CA ASN A 107 8.03 -20.80 -2.32
C ASN A 107 9.27 -20.10 -1.74
N MET A 108 9.29 -18.78 -1.80
CA MET A 108 10.29 -17.94 -1.11
C MET A 108 9.94 -17.70 0.38
N GLY A 109 8.81 -18.24 0.87
CA GLY A 109 8.32 -18.01 2.23
C GLY A 109 7.63 -16.66 2.43
N ILE A 110 7.29 -15.95 1.35
CA ILE A 110 6.68 -14.61 1.37
C ILE A 110 5.17 -14.74 1.20
N GLN A 111 4.41 -14.12 2.10
CA GLN A 111 2.96 -14.03 2.01
C GLN A 111 2.54 -12.82 1.15
N VAL A 112 1.81 -13.07 0.09
CA VAL A 112 1.13 -12.00 -0.67
C VAL A 112 -0.04 -11.47 0.17
N ILE A 113 -0.12 -10.16 0.32
CA ILE A 113 -1.28 -9.48 0.89
C ILE A 113 -1.81 -8.44 -0.10
N ASN A 114 -3.06 -8.07 0.04
CA ASN A 114 -3.68 -7.06 -0.80
C ASN A 114 -4.78 -6.33 -0.02
N TYR A 115 -5.22 -5.19 -0.56
CA TYR A 115 -6.32 -4.43 0.04
C TYR A 115 -7.66 -5.14 -0.13
N THR A 116 -8.63 -4.79 0.72
CA THR A 116 -10.01 -5.24 0.58
C THR A 116 -10.72 -4.39 -0.48
N PRO A 117 -11.23 -4.99 -1.57
CA PRO A 117 -11.91 -4.25 -2.63
C PRO A 117 -13.23 -3.60 -2.13
N GLY A 118 -13.72 -2.62 -2.89
CA GLY A 118 -15.03 -1.99 -2.67
C GLY A 118 -14.97 -0.55 -2.16
N THR A 119 -14.01 -0.20 -1.30
CA THR A 119 -13.87 1.15 -0.72
C THR A 119 -13.30 2.18 -1.68
N MET A 120 -12.63 1.75 -2.73
CA MET A 120 -11.85 2.60 -3.65
C MET A 120 -10.78 3.46 -2.96
N SER A 121 -10.33 3.06 -1.76
CA SER A 121 -9.29 3.80 -1.03
C SER A 121 -7.99 3.90 -1.82
N ASN A 122 -7.67 2.87 -2.61
CA ASN A 122 -6.50 2.82 -3.49
C ASN A 122 -6.58 3.77 -4.70
N ALA A 123 -7.73 4.39 -4.99
CA ALA A 123 -7.88 5.28 -6.14
C ALA A 123 -7.30 6.69 -5.93
N ASP A 124 -6.64 6.93 -4.81
CA ASP A 124 -5.98 8.18 -4.48
C ASP A 124 -4.72 8.48 -5.33
N TYR A 125 -4.27 7.51 -6.16
CA TYR A 125 -3.24 7.74 -7.19
C TYR A 125 -3.78 8.46 -8.43
N THR A 126 -5.11 8.41 -8.68
CA THR A 126 -5.68 8.95 -9.91
C THR A 126 -5.60 10.47 -10.00
N THR A 127 -5.39 11.00 -11.20
CA THR A 127 -5.21 12.42 -11.47
C THR A 127 -6.35 12.99 -12.32
N PRO A 128 -6.66 14.31 -12.26
CA PRO A 128 -7.75 14.91 -13.01
C PRO A 128 -7.71 14.69 -14.53
N ASP A 129 -6.52 14.59 -15.11
CA ASP A 129 -6.32 14.33 -16.54
C ASP A 129 -6.71 12.89 -16.96
N MET A 130 -6.92 11.97 -16.02
CA MET A 130 -7.46 10.63 -16.28
C MET A 130 -8.98 10.64 -16.58
N GLY A 131 -9.62 11.80 -16.60
CA GLY A 131 -11.02 11.95 -16.96
C GLY A 131 -11.96 11.09 -16.10
N GLN A 132 -12.71 10.22 -16.72
CA GLN A 132 -13.69 9.37 -16.01
C GLN A 132 -13.08 8.38 -15.00
N LYS A 133 -11.78 8.13 -15.06
CA LYS A 133 -11.09 7.28 -14.09
C LYS A 133 -10.70 8.03 -12.81
N TYR A 134 -10.66 9.36 -12.86
CA TYR A 134 -10.32 10.17 -11.69
C TYR A 134 -11.32 10.00 -10.55
N ARG A 135 -10.82 9.86 -9.36
CA ARG A 135 -11.59 9.80 -8.11
C ARG A 135 -11.10 10.88 -7.15
N SER A 136 -11.92 11.91 -6.93
CA SER A 136 -11.58 12.97 -5.97
C SER A 136 -11.47 12.42 -4.55
N SER A 137 -10.75 13.11 -3.67
CA SER A 137 -10.64 12.73 -2.26
C SER A 137 -12.00 12.71 -1.57
N LYS A 138 -12.91 13.61 -1.97
CA LYS A 138 -14.29 13.58 -1.50
C LYS A 138 -15.01 12.30 -1.95
N PHE A 139 -14.89 11.93 -3.22
CA PHE A 139 -15.48 10.71 -3.76
C PHE A 139 -14.99 9.47 -3.01
N ILE A 140 -13.67 9.36 -2.80
CA ILE A 140 -13.07 8.23 -2.07
C ILE A 140 -13.61 8.16 -0.65
N TYR A 141 -13.64 9.30 0.06
CA TYR A 141 -14.20 9.37 1.41
C TYR A 141 -15.67 8.94 1.46
N ASP A 142 -16.48 9.45 0.55
CA ASP A 142 -17.92 9.13 0.49
C ASP A 142 -18.13 7.64 0.19
N LYS A 143 -17.29 7.05 -0.69
CA LYS A 143 -17.34 5.63 -1.00
C LYS A 143 -16.94 4.74 0.18
N ILE A 144 -15.92 5.12 0.94
CA ILE A 144 -15.55 4.43 2.18
C ILE A 144 -16.73 4.47 3.17
N MET A 145 -17.39 5.62 3.34
CA MET A 145 -18.53 5.76 4.24
C MET A 145 -19.79 5.02 3.75
N GLU A 146 -19.97 4.91 2.43
CA GLU A 146 -21.03 4.09 1.83
C GLU A 146 -20.87 2.61 2.17
N VAL A 147 -19.65 2.07 1.96
CA VAL A 147 -19.32 0.68 2.28
C VAL A 147 -19.48 0.44 3.78
N GLU A 148 -18.96 1.36 4.61
CA GLU A 148 -19.10 1.27 6.05
C GLU A 148 -20.56 1.18 6.51
N LYS A 149 -21.42 2.01 5.92
CA LYS A 149 -22.85 2.00 6.26
C LYS A 149 -23.56 0.72 5.82
N LYS A 150 -23.15 0.14 4.69
CA LYS A 150 -23.80 -1.02 4.07
C LYS A 150 -23.41 -2.34 4.74
N GLU A 151 -22.13 -2.54 5.02
CA GLU A 151 -21.57 -3.84 5.43
C GLU A 151 -20.52 -3.73 6.55
N GLY A 152 -20.16 -2.49 6.94
CA GLY A 152 -19.08 -2.26 7.90
C GLY A 152 -17.69 -2.38 7.27
N LEU A 153 -16.67 -1.99 8.04
CA LEU A 153 -15.26 -2.03 7.61
C LEU A 153 -14.41 -2.93 8.52
N ASN A 154 -15.03 -3.77 9.34
CA ASN A 154 -14.28 -4.63 10.23
C ASN A 154 -13.42 -5.64 9.43
N GLY A 155 -12.12 -5.68 9.71
CA GLY A 155 -11.17 -6.53 8.97
C GLY A 155 -10.78 -6.03 7.58
N HIS A 156 -11.20 -4.82 7.17
CA HIS A 156 -10.78 -4.25 5.90
C HIS A 156 -9.34 -3.77 5.92
N LEU A 157 -8.59 -4.14 4.91
CA LEU A 157 -7.28 -3.56 4.57
C LEU A 157 -7.52 -2.41 3.59
N MET A 158 -7.33 -1.18 4.03
CA MET A 158 -7.47 0.02 3.19
C MET A 158 -6.09 0.45 2.69
N LEU A 159 -5.89 0.39 1.38
CA LEU A 159 -4.66 0.83 0.74
C LEU A 159 -4.79 2.30 0.33
N MET A 160 -3.73 3.07 0.58
CA MET A 160 -3.55 4.45 0.13
C MET A 160 -2.08 4.66 -0.22
N HIS A 161 -1.81 5.58 -1.14
CA HIS A 161 -0.44 5.83 -1.58
C HIS A 161 0.26 6.86 -0.68
N PHE A 162 1.50 6.58 -0.31
CA PHE A 162 2.33 7.46 0.51
C PHE A 162 2.74 8.74 -0.24
N GLY A 163 2.92 8.65 -1.54
CA GLY A 163 3.15 9.76 -2.44
C GLY A 163 2.23 9.65 -3.65
N THR A 164 1.72 10.75 -4.14
CA THR A 164 0.87 10.79 -5.33
C THR A 164 1.40 11.81 -6.33
N ASP A 165 1.11 11.59 -7.62
CA ASP A 165 1.52 12.47 -8.71
C ASP A 165 1.19 13.95 -8.40
N ASP A 166 2.07 14.86 -8.76
CA ASP A 166 1.91 16.31 -8.50
C ASP A 166 0.70 16.90 -9.25
N ARG A 167 0.29 16.30 -10.36
CA ARG A 167 -0.94 16.65 -11.07
C ARG A 167 -2.21 16.43 -10.24
N ARG A 168 -2.14 15.56 -9.24
CA ARG A 168 -3.20 15.40 -8.24
C ARG A 168 -3.04 16.47 -7.16
N THR A 169 -3.70 17.58 -7.28
CA THR A 169 -3.73 18.65 -6.25
C THR A 169 -4.65 18.33 -5.07
N ASP A 170 -5.64 17.48 -5.29
CA ASP A 170 -6.58 16.98 -4.29
C ASP A 170 -6.00 15.74 -3.59
N LYS A 171 -5.02 15.94 -2.71
CA LYS A 171 -4.36 14.86 -1.97
C LYS A 171 -5.25 14.36 -0.83
N PHE A 172 -5.58 13.07 -0.79
CA PHE A 172 -6.44 12.47 0.25
C PHE A 172 -5.90 12.68 1.67
N TYR A 173 -4.60 12.62 1.85
CA TYR A 173 -3.96 12.85 3.13
C TYR A 173 -4.03 14.31 3.62
N ASN A 174 -4.37 15.27 2.76
CA ASN A 174 -4.58 16.68 3.14
C ASN A 174 -5.99 16.91 3.66
N GLY A 175 -6.32 16.32 4.82
CA GLY A 175 -7.58 16.54 5.52
C GLY A 175 -8.57 15.38 5.47
N TYR A 176 -8.72 14.67 4.35
CA TYR A 176 -9.66 13.53 4.28
C TYR A 176 -9.19 12.32 5.07
N LEU A 177 -7.89 12.06 5.17
CA LEU A 177 -7.34 11.02 6.04
C LEU A 177 -7.70 11.28 7.50
N ASP A 178 -7.46 12.50 8.01
CA ASP A 178 -7.83 12.89 9.38
C ASP A 178 -9.34 12.78 9.61
N LYS A 179 -10.13 13.25 8.66
CA LYS A 179 -11.60 13.19 8.71
C LYS A 179 -12.10 11.75 8.74
N MET A 180 -11.57 10.88 7.90
CA MET A 180 -11.90 9.46 7.86
C MET A 180 -11.60 8.77 9.19
N ILE A 181 -10.38 8.94 9.70
CA ILE A 181 -9.98 8.37 10.99
C ILE A 181 -10.90 8.82 12.12
N LYS A 182 -11.16 10.12 12.23
CA LYS A 182 -12.07 10.66 13.24
C LYS A 182 -13.48 10.07 13.14
N THR A 183 -13.99 9.92 11.92
CA THR A 183 -15.33 9.39 11.70
C THR A 183 -15.41 7.93 12.09
N LEU A 184 -14.45 7.12 11.66
CA LEU A 184 -14.42 5.69 11.98
C LEU A 184 -14.20 5.45 13.49
N LYS A 185 -13.30 6.19 14.13
CA LYS A 185 -13.13 6.10 15.60
C LYS A 185 -14.40 6.43 16.37
N ARG A 186 -15.16 7.45 15.96
CA ARG A 186 -16.46 7.77 16.59
C ARG A 186 -17.50 6.67 16.41
N LYS A 187 -17.36 5.84 15.37
CA LYS A 187 -18.19 4.66 15.13
C LYS A 187 -17.69 3.40 15.86
N GLY A 188 -16.61 3.49 16.62
CA GLY A 188 -16.06 2.42 17.43
C GLY A 188 -14.96 1.58 16.76
N TYR A 189 -14.49 1.97 15.57
CA TYR A 189 -13.38 1.28 14.92
C TYR A 189 -12.05 1.55 15.61
N THR A 190 -11.23 0.52 15.70
CA THR A 190 -9.80 0.59 16.02
C THR A 190 -8.99 0.30 14.76
N PHE A 191 -7.82 0.92 14.66
CA PHE A 191 -6.90 0.72 13.55
C PHE A 191 -5.71 -0.08 14.04
N VAL A 192 -5.35 -1.12 13.29
CA VAL A 192 -4.19 -1.98 13.57
C VAL A 192 -3.30 -2.02 12.32
N PRO A 193 -1.97 -2.18 12.46
CA PRO A 193 -1.05 -2.34 11.31
C PRO A 193 -1.29 -3.64 10.57
#